data_bdbbd2f60f96282fb7d507a28a1c8f2d
#
_entry.id   bdbbd2f60f96282fb7d507a28a1c8f2d
#
_cell.length_a   1.000
_cell.length_b   1.000
_cell.length_c   1.000
_cell.angle_alpha   90.00
_cell.angle_beta   90.00
_cell.angle_gamma   90.00
#
_symmetry.space_group_name_H-M   'P 1'
#
loop_
_entity.id
_entity.type
_entity.pdbx_description
1 polymer ?
#
loop_
_entity_poly.entity_id
_entity_poly.type
_entity_poly.pdbx_seq_one_letter_code
_entity_poly.pdbx_strand_id
1 'polypeptide(L)'
;MTFESARPDDFNEIQNLYWDLIDKSKDEPSFPDWKKGEHPSSDFLMQNIANNQLLILRDEGIIKACAIVNSISNKEYANVSWQVKEKGNNVWILHALAIRFEYRGMGLGTLLVKHILSYAKAKNIEAIHLDVIDKNTLADKLYIKAGFKYISTENIFYEVVGTREFRMYEYMI
;
A
#
# COMPACT_ATOMS: atom_id res chain seq x y z
N MET A 1 3.29 18.76 -8.28
CA MET A 1 3.30 17.34 -7.85
C MET A 1 2.52 16.52 -8.87
N THR A 2 3.12 15.45 -9.40
CA THR A 2 2.52 14.55 -10.39
C THR A 2 2.22 13.20 -9.77
N PHE A 3 1.11 12.57 -10.21
CA PHE A 3 0.76 11.18 -9.92
C PHE A 3 0.98 10.36 -11.19
N GLU A 4 1.81 9.34 -11.12
CA GLU A 4 2.20 8.53 -12.28
C GLU A 4 2.60 7.11 -11.88
N SER A 5 2.69 6.21 -12.87
CA SER A 5 3.33 4.91 -12.68
C SER A 5 4.84 5.07 -12.64
N ALA A 6 5.50 4.37 -11.73
CA ALA A 6 6.95 4.30 -11.66
C ALA A 6 7.54 3.67 -12.92
N ARG A 7 8.74 4.09 -13.30
CA ARG A 7 9.51 3.59 -14.44
C ARG A 7 10.68 2.74 -13.93
N PRO A 8 11.28 1.89 -14.76
CA PRO A 8 12.44 1.10 -14.36
C PRO A 8 13.58 1.93 -13.74
N ASP A 9 13.83 3.14 -14.26
CA ASP A 9 14.88 4.04 -13.75
C ASP A 9 14.59 4.58 -12.33
N ASP A 10 13.33 4.50 -11.87
CA ASP A 10 12.92 4.94 -10.54
C ASP A 10 13.22 3.90 -9.44
N PHE A 11 13.59 2.67 -9.82
CA PHE A 11 13.76 1.56 -8.90
C PHE A 11 14.67 1.89 -7.71
N ASN A 12 15.86 2.43 -8.00
CA ASN A 12 16.84 2.72 -6.95
C ASN A 12 16.32 3.80 -5.98
N GLU A 13 15.63 4.81 -6.48
CA GLU A 13 15.05 5.86 -5.64
C GLU A 13 13.93 5.33 -4.77
N ILE A 14 13.06 4.47 -5.32
CA ILE A 14 11.96 3.83 -4.59
C ILE A 14 12.51 2.88 -3.51
N GLN A 15 13.48 2.03 -3.84
CA GLN A 15 14.10 1.13 -2.87
C GLN A 15 14.73 1.91 -1.71
N ASN A 16 15.46 2.99 -2.03
CA ASN A 16 16.06 3.86 -1.02
C ASN A 16 15.02 4.56 -0.16
N LEU A 17 13.87 4.96 -0.73
CA LEU A 17 12.74 5.51 0.04
C LEU A 17 12.26 4.52 1.11
N TYR A 18 12.04 3.25 0.73
CA TYR A 18 11.64 2.22 1.70
C TYR A 18 12.72 1.94 2.74
N TRP A 19 13.97 1.81 2.32
CA TRP A 19 15.07 1.51 3.23
C TRP A 19 15.31 2.62 4.24
N ASP A 20 15.28 3.87 3.79
CA ASP A 20 15.43 5.04 4.67
C ASP A 20 14.25 5.15 5.65
N LEU A 21 13.03 4.88 5.18
CA LEU A 21 11.84 4.83 6.01
C LEU A 21 11.96 3.74 7.10
N ILE A 22 12.42 2.55 6.74
CA ILE A 22 12.63 1.43 7.67
C ILE A 22 13.69 1.81 8.73
N ASP A 23 14.84 2.33 8.30
CA ASP A 23 15.91 2.71 9.23
C ASP A 23 15.47 3.75 10.25
N LYS A 24 14.72 4.76 9.80
CA LYS A 24 14.28 5.88 10.63
C LYS A 24 13.05 5.58 11.49
N SER A 25 12.27 4.53 11.14
CA SER A 25 10.97 4.27 11.78
C SER A 25 10.89 2.91 12.49
N LYS A 26 11.89 2.04 12.40
CA LYS A 26 11.84 0.68 12.96
C LYS A 26 11.50 0.61 14.45
N ASP A 27 11.84 1.64 15.21
CA ASP A 27 11.60 1.70 16.66
C ASP A 27 10.28 2.43 17.00
N GLU A 28 9.53 2.92 15.99
CA GLU A 28 8.21 3.52 16.19
C GLU A 28 7.18 2.42 16.50
N PRO A 29 6.37 2.53 17.57
CA PRO A 29 5.40 1.50 17.94
C PRO A 29 4.38 1.16 16.86
N SER A 30 4.02 2.14 16.01
CA SER A 30 3.03 2.00 14.94
C SER A 30 3.64 1.64 13.58
N PHE A 31 4.97 1.46 13.49
CA PHE A 31 5.60 1.09 12.23
C PHE A 31 5.33 -0.40 11.94
N PRO A 32 4.91 -0.77 10.72
CA PRO A 32 4.80 -2.18 10.34
C PRO A 32 6.18 -2.84 10.39
N ASP A 33 6.25 -4.11 10.70
CA ASP A 33 7.51 -4.85 10.88
C ASP A 33 8.26 -5.10 9.56
N TRP A 34 8.37 -4.07 8.72
CA TRP A 34 9.11 -4.15 7.47
C TRP A 34 10.60 -4.27 7.71
N LYS A 35 11.25 -5.05 6.85
CA LYS A 35 12.69 -5.27 6.91
C LYS A 35 13.31 -5.11 5.53
N LYS A 36 14.48 -4.48 5.49
CA LYS A 36 15.23 -4.30 4.24
C LYS A 36 15.50 -5.62 3.54
N GLY A 37 15.20 -5.67 2.24
CA GLY A 37 15.40 -6.85 1.41
C GLY A 37 14.36 -7.96 1.61
N GLU A 38 13.53 -7.90 2.66
CA GLU A 38 12.47 -8.87 2.90
C GLU A 38 11.10 -8.33 2.48
N HIS A 39 10.71 -7.15 3.01
CA HIS A 39 9.45 -6.52 2.61
C HIS A 39 9.53 -4.99 2.68
N PRO A 40 9.17 -4.28 1.58
CA PRO A 40 9.04 -4.86 0.24
C PRO A 40 10.40 -5.35 -0.29
N SER A 41 10.42 -6.53 -0.91
CA SER A 41 11.65 -7.06 -1.52
C SER A 41 11.97 -6.34 -2.85
N SER A 42 13.24 -6.38 -3.25
CA SER A 42 13.67 -5.81 -4.54
C SER A 42 12.92 -6.42 -5.72
N ASP A 43 12.72 -7.74 -5.71
CA ASP A 43 11.99 -8.46 -6.77
C ASP A 43 10.52 -8.04 -6.82
N PHE A 44 9.88 -7.88 -5.65
CA PHE A 44 8.51 -7.40 -5.55
C PHE A 44 8.36 -5.99 -6.14
N LEU A 45 9.29 -5.08 -5.81
CA LEU A 45 9.29 -3.72 -6.36
C LEU A 45 9.49 -3.74 -7.87
N MET A 46 10.52 -4.45 -8.38
CA MET A 46 10.82 -4.54 -9.81
C MET A 46 9.66 -5.11 -10.60
N GLN A 47 9.03 -6.18 -10.11
CA GLN A 47 7.88 -6.80 -10.76
C GLN A 47 6.70 -5.85 -10.86
N ASN A 48 6.39 -5.12 -9.79
CA ASN A 48 5.26 -4.18 -9.80
C ASN A 48 5.56 -2.91 -10.64
N ILE A 49 6.82 -2.48 -10.75
CA ILE A 49 7.23 -1.44 -11.69
C ILE A 49 7.02 -1.92 -13.13
N ALA A 50 7.53 -3.11 -13.48
CA ALA A 50 7.40 -3.67 -14.82
C ALA A 50 5.93 -3.83 -15.26
N ASN A 51 5.04 -4.10 -14.32
CA ASN A 51 3.60 -4.26 -14.57
C ASN A 51 2.80 -2.94 -14.47
N ASN A 52 3.44 -1.78 -14.31
CA ASN A 52 2.80 -0.47 -14.07
C ASN A 52 1.85 -0.45 -12.85
N GLN A 53 2.15 -1.24 -11.84
CA GLN A 53 1.37 -1.42 -10.61
C GLN A 53 1.93 -0.62 -9.43
N LEU A 54 3.16 -0.11 -9.53
CA LEU A 54 3.76 0.78 -8.55
C LEU A 54 3.49 2.23 -8.96
N LEU A 55 2.73 2.94 -8.12
CA LEU A 55 2.28 4.32 -8.34
C LEU A 55 3.03 5.26 -7.43
N ILE A 56 3.38 6.44 -7.93
CA ILE A 56 4.19 7.43 -7.21
C ILE A 56 3.59 8.82 -7.21
N LEU A 57 3.92 9.59 -6.17
CA LEU A 57 3.81 11.04 -6.17
C LEU A 57 5.21 11.64 -6.32
N ARG A 58 5.44 12.37 -7.41
CA ARG A 58 6.71 13.05 -7.69
C ARG A 58 6.53 14.56 -7.66
N ASP A 59 7.48 15.25 -7.09
CA ASP A 59 7.51 16.70 -7.05
C ASP A 59 8.96 17.20 -7.11
N GLU A 60 9.24 18.16 -7.99
CA GLU A 60 10.59 18.69 -8.23
C GLU A 60 11.64 17.58 -8.51
N GLY A 61 11.22 16.55 -9.25
CA GLY A 61 12.06 15.42 -9.61
C GLY A 61 12.21 14.35 -8.51
N ILE A 62 11.66 14.55 -7.31
CA ILE A 62 11.80 13.67 -6.15
C ILE A 62 10.55 12.85 -5.94
N ILE A 63 10.67 11.54 -5.74
CA ILE A 63 9.57 10.66 -5.32
C ILE A 63 9.31 10.88 -3.84
N LYS A 64 8.15 11.44 -3.51
CA LYS A 64 7.77 11.76 -2.13
C LYS A 64 6.91 10.69 -1.48
N ALA A 65 6.18 9.91 -2.28
CA ALA A 65 5.34 8.83 -1.83
C ALA A 65 5.17 7.76 -2.91
N CYS A 66 4.92 6.54 -2.51
CA CYS A 66 4.64 5.43 -3.42
C CYS A 66 3.67 4.42 -2.79
N ALA A 67 3.01 3.65 -3.63
CA ALA A 67 2.18 2.52 -3.23
C ALA A 67 2.05 1.54 -4.40
N ILE A 68 1.73 0.29 -4.09
CA ILE A 68 1.47 -0.74 -5.10
C ILE A 68 -0.02 -1.04 -5.14
N VAL A 69 -0.59 -1.15 -6.33
CA VAL A 69 -1.96 -1.61 -6.57
C VAL A 69 -1.97 -2.69 -7.63
N ASN A 70 -2.52 -3.85 -7.29
CA ASN A 70 -2.66 -4.99 -8.21
C ASN A 70 -3.88 -5.84 -7.81
N SER A 71 -4.15 -6.93 -8.52
CA SER A 71 -5.24 -7.86 -8.21
C SER A 71 -4.74 -9.16 -7.57
N ILE A 72 -3.65 -9.08 -6.79
CA ILE A 72 -3.05 -10.24 -6.12
C ILE A 72 -3.30 -10.12 -4.62
N SER A 73 -4.29 -10.86 -4.11
CA SER A 73 -4.60 -10.94 -2.70
C SER A 73 -3.85 -12.07 -2.00
N ASN A 74 -3.69 -11.96 -0.68
CA ASN A 74 -3.30 -13.11 0.13
C ASN A 74 -4.46 -14.13 0.15
N LYS A 75 -4.14 -15.43 0.25
CA LYS A 75 -5.13 -16.51 0.24
C LYS A 75 -6.20 -16.37 1.34
N GLU A 76 -5.85 -15.81 2.48
CA GLU A 76 -6.75 -15.59 3.61
C GLU A 76 -7.84 -14.54 3.30
N TYR A 77 -7.64 -13.69 2.29
CA TYR A 77 -8.67 -12.74 1.82
C TYR A 77 -9.96 -13.44 1.37
N ALA A 78 -9.87 -14.70 0.91
CA ALA A 78 -11.02 -15.49 0.54
C ALA A 78 -12.00 -15.76 1.71
N ASN A 79 -11.52 -15.68 2.96
CA ASN A 79 -12.31 -15.89 4.16
C ASN A 79 -13.01 -14.60 4.66
N VAL A 80 -12.65 -13.45 4.12
CA VAL A 80 -13.20 -12.15 4.53
C VAL A 80 -14.57 -11.92 3.88
N SER A 81 -15.50 -11.39 4.64
CA SER A 81 -16.85 -11.09 4.16
C SER A 81 -16.89 -9.74 3.43
N TRP A 82 -16.12 -9.62 2.35
CA TRP A 82 -16.11 -8.43 1.49
C TRP A 82 -17.50 -8.14 0.91
N GLN A 83 -17.85 -6.85 0.78
CA GLN A 83 -19.07 -6.44 0.09
C GLN A 83 -18.93 -6.66 -1.42
N VAL A 84 -17.76 -6.35 -1.98
CA VAL A 84 -17.40 -6.64 -3.37
C VAL A 84 -16.44 -7.82 -3.39
N LYS A 85 -16.91 -8.97 -3.90
CA LYS A 85 -16.06 -10.15 -4.03
C LYS A 85 -15.17 -10.08 -5.25
N GLU A 86 -13.96 -10.59 -5.11
CA GLU A 86 -13.02 -10.70 -6.23
C GLU A 86 -13.58 -11.58 -7.33
N LYS A 87 -13.61 -11.05 -8.56
CA LYS A 87 -14.00 -11.77 -9.77
C LYS A 87 -13.19 -11.23 -10.95
N GLY A 88 -12.19 -12.00 -11.37
CA GLY A 88 -11.24 -11.50 -12.35
C GLY A 88 -10.43 -10.34 -11.76
N ASN A 89 -10.40 -9.20 -12.45
CA ASN A 89 -9.63 -8.03 -12.05
C ASN A 89 -10.51 -6.87 -11.55
N ASN A 90 -11.72 -7.17 -11.02
CA ASN A 90 -12.65 -6.13 -10.57
C ASN A 90 -12.25 -5.47 -9.24
N VAL A 91 -11.36 -6.06 -8.48
CA VAL A 91 -10.87 -5.57 -7.20
C VAL A 91 -9.36 -5.37 -7.28
N TRP A 92 -8.89 -4.26 -6.75
CA TRP A 92 -7.47 -4.03 -6.50
C TRP A 92 -7.13 -4.19 -5.02
N ILE A 93 -5.93 -4.66 -4.77
CA ILE A 93 -5.33 -4.69 -3.43
C ILE A 93 -4.29 -3.57 -3.35
N LEU A 94 -4.39 -2.75 -2.32
CA LEU A 94 -3.43 -1.68 -2.05
C LEU A 94 -2.36 -2.21 -1.08
N HIS A 95 -1.12 -2.23 -1.54
CA HIS A 95 0.02 -2.73 -0.78
C HIS A 95 1.08 -1.66 -0.54
N ALA A 96 1.83 -1.82 0.52
CA ALA A 96 3.12 -1.18 0.76
C ALA A 96 3.12 0.35 0.53
N LEU A 97 2.06 1.05 0.97
CA LEU A 97 2.04 2.52 0.92
C LEU A 97 3.14 3.10 1.80
N ALA A 98 3.99 3.91 1.22
CA ALA A 98 5.10 4.57 1.90
C ALA A 98 5.18 6.06 1.56
N ILE A 99 5.53 6.83 2.56
CA ILE A 99 5.83 8.27 2.43
C ILE A 99 7.30 8.46 2.80
N ARG A 100 8.06 9.14 1.94
CA ARG A 100 9.44 9.49 2.26
C ARG A 100 9.50 10.18 3.62
N PHE A 101 10.42 9.77 4.46
CA PHE A 101 10.44 10.12 5.89
C PHE A 101 10.31 11.64 6.13
N GLU A 102 11.04 12.46 5.36
CA GLU A 102 11.07 13.91 5.49
C GLU A 102 9.74 14.60 5.13
N TYR A 103 8.84 13.90 4.43
CA TYR A 103 7.53 14.42 4.01
C TYR A 103 6.36 13.81 4.76
N ARG A 104 6.61 13.03 5.82
CA ARG A 104 5.56 12.48 6.69
C ARG A 104 4.79 13.61 7.39
N GLY A 105 3.52 13.37 7.66
CA GLY A 105 2.67 14.38 8.32
C GLY A 105 2.14 15.50 7.42
N MET A 106 2.61 15.61 6.16
CA MET A 106 2.21 16.64 5.20
C MET A 106 0.97 16.28 4.36
N GLY A 107 0.23 15.24 4.74
CA GLY A 107 -1.00 14.83 4.04
C GLY A 107 -0.77 14.04 2.74
N LEU A 108 0.47 13.70 2.38
CA LEU A 108 0.79 13.00 1.13
C LEU A 108 0.16 11.61 1.03
N GLY A 109 0.01 10.90 2.15
CA GLY A 109 -0.68 9.60 2.16
C GLY A 109 -2.14 9.74 1.73
N THR A 110 -2.85 10.72 2.27
CA THR A 110 -4.24 11.01 1.87
C THR A 110 -4.33 11.43 0.40
N LEU A 111 -3.38 12.23 -0.06
CA LEU A 111 -3.32 12.67 -1.46
C LEU A 111 -3.08 11.48 -2.40
N LEU A 112 -2.11 10.60 -2.08
CA LEU A 112 -1.80 9.41 -2.87
C LEU A 112 -3.02 8.48 -2.95
N VAL A 113 -3.65 8.17 -1.82
CA VAL A 113 -4.87 7.34 -1.79
C VAL A 113 -5.98 7.95 -2.64
N LYS A 114 -6.21 9.26 -2.55
CA LYS A 114 -7.21 9.95 -3.38
C LYS A 114 -6.94 9.78 -4.88
N HIS A 115 -5.69 9.90 -5.30
CA HIS A 115 -5.31 9.67 -6.70
C HIS A 115 -5.50 8.21 -7.11
N ILE A 116 -5.14 7.24 -6.24
CA ILE A 116 -5.36 5.81 -6.48
C ILE A 116 -6.85 5.51 -6.67
N LEU A 117 -7.73 6.04 -5.80
CA LEU A 117 -9.19 5.86 -5.93
C LEU A 117 -9.72 6.41 -7.26
N SER A 118 -9.26 7.60 -7.66
CA SER A 118 -9.63 8.19 -8.94
C SER A 118 -9.13 7.37 -10.13
N TYR A 119 -7.92 6.83 -10.03
CA TYR A 119 -7.33 5.97 -11.05
C TYR A 119 -8.06 4.62 -11.15
N ALA A 120 -8.40 4.00 -10.02
CA ALA A 120 -9.18 2.77 -9.96
C ALA A 120 -10.56 2.96 -10.63
N LYS A 121 -11.24 4.07 -10.34
CA LYS A 121 -12.49 4.44 -10.99
C LYS A 121 -12.35 4.54 -12.51
N ALA A 122 -11.31 5.20 -13.01
CA ALA A 122 -11.03 5.32 -14.44
C ALA A 122 -10.71 3.97 -15.11
N LYS A 123 -10.30 2.95 -14.33
CA LYS A 123 -10.03 1.58 -14.77
C LYS A 123 -11.23 0.63 -14.58
N ASN A 124 -12.40 1.15 -14.18
CA ASN A 124 -13.60 0.37 -13.90
C ASN A 124 -13.39 -0.71 -12.80
N ILE A 125 -12.55 -0.41 -11.82
CA ILE A 125 -12.41 -1.24 -10.63
C ILE A 125 -13.62 -0.99 -9.73
N GLU A 126 -14.15 -2.04 -9.12
CA GLU A 126 -15.35 -1.98 -8.28
C GLU A 126 -15.01 -1.69 -6.82
N ALA A 127 -13.86 -2.19 -6.34
CA ALA A 127 -13.41 -1.96 -4.97
C ALA A 127 -11.89 -1.97 -4.85
N ILE A 128 -11.39 -1.35 -3.78
CA ILE A 128 -10.03 -1.53 -3.30
C ILE A 128 -10.09 -2.18 -1.91
N HIS A 129 -9.37 -3.28 -1.75
CA HIS A 129 -9.16 -3.97 -0.49
C HIS A 129 -7.75 -3.70 0.03
N LEU A 130 -7.57 -3.77 1.33
CA LEU A 130 -6.26 -3.73 1.97
C LEU A 130 -6.31 -4.34 3.36
N ASP A 131 -5.14 -4.69 3.86
CA ASP A 131 -4.94 -5.07 5.24
C ASP A 131 -4.00 -4.10 5.96
N VAL A 132 -4.18 -3.98 7.26
CA VAL A 132 -3.35 -3.18 8.15
C VAL A 132 -2.98 -4.03 9.35
N ILE A 133 -1.67 -4.27 9.57
CA ILE A 133 -1.18 -5.00 10.73
C ILE A 133 -1.65 -4.30 12.04
N ASP A 134 -1.99 -5.08 13.04
CA ASP A 134 -2.64 -4.66 14.29
C ASP A 134 -2.05 -3.41 14.95
N LYS A 135 -0.74 -3.28 14.92
CA LYS A 135 -0.03 -2.14 15.55
C LYS A 135 0.02 -0.86 14.72
N ASN A 136 -0.28 -0.93 13.41
CA ASN A 136 -0.14 0.23 12.51
C ASN A 136 -1.33 1.19 12.56
N THR A 137 -1.50 1.84 13.70
CA THR A 137 -2.61 2.79 13.94
C THR A 137 -2.57 4.04 13.05
N LEU A 138 -1.39 4.38 12.49
CA LEU A 138 -1.27 5.50 11.56
C LEU A 138 -1.92 5.18 10.22
N ALA A 139 -1.74 3.95 9.72
CA ALA A 139 -2.39 3.49 8.51
C ALA A 139 -3.92 3.39 8.69
N ASP A 140 -4.40 2.90 9.84
CA ASP A 140 -5.84 2.90 10.15
C ASP A 140 -6.45 4.29 10.01
N LYS A 141 -5.84 5.28 10.67
CA LYS A 141 -6.32 6.67 10.60
C LYS A 141 -6.33 7.21 9.18
N LEU A 142 -5.31 6.87 8.39
CA LEU A 142 -5.21 7.27 6.99
C LEU A 142 -6.37 6.69 6.17
N TYR A 143 -6.59 5.37 6.24
CA TYR A 143 -7.58 4.70 5.42
C TYR A 143 -9.02 5.02 5.85
N ILE A 144 -9.30 5.08 7.15
CA ILE A 144 -10.61 5.52 7.66
C ILE A 144 -10.91 6.95 7.19
N LYS A 145 -9.94 7.88 7.29
CA LYS A 145 -10.09 9.26 6.80
C LYS A 145 -10.29 9.32 5.28
N ALA A 146 -9.70 8.40 4.53
CA ALA A 146 -9.89 8.29 3.08
C ALA A 146 -11.24 7.68 2.67
N GLY A 147 -12.03 7.18 3.64
CA GLY A 147 -13.36 6.61 3.40
C GLY A 147 -13.41 5.09 3.30
N PHE A 148 -12.30 4.39 3.58
CA PHE A 148 -12.32 2.94 3.70
C PHE A 148 -13.14 2.51 4.91
N LYS A 149 -13.87 1.41 4.74
CA LYS A 149 -14.67 0.80 5.81
C LYS A 149 -13.93 -0.40 6.37
N TYR A 150 -13.88 -0.50 7.70
CA TYR A 150 -13.43 -1.69 8.39
C TYR A 150 -14.43 -2.83 8.13
N ILE A 151 -13.92 -4.01 7.79
CA ILE A 151 -14.70 -5.22 7.51
C ILE A 151 -14.55 -6.22 8.65
N SER A 152 -13.32 -6.64 8.94
CA SER A 152 -13.04 -7.64 9.98
C SER A 152 -11.58 -7.56 10.43
N THR A 153 -11.24 -8.34 11.45
CA THR A 153 -9.86 -8.63 11.83
C THR A 153 -9.59 -10.09 11.58
N GLU A 154 -8.52 -10.39 10.85
CA GLU A 154 -8.16 -11.75 10.46
C GLU A 154 -6.73 -12.08 10.86
N ASN A 155 -6.47 -13.35 11.12
CA ASN A 155 -5.11 -13.85 11.25
C ASN A 155 -4.56 -14.17 9.86
N ILE A 156 -3.56 -13.42 9.43
CA ILE A 156 -2.93 -13.58 8.11
C ILE A 156 -1.47 -13.99 8.29
N PHE A 157 -1.02 -14.93 7.49
CA PHE A 157 0.38 -15.33 7.44
C PHE A 157 1.12 -14.56 6.33
N TYR A 158 2.18 -13.86 6.73
CA TYR A 158 3.18 -13.30 5.83
C TYR A 158 4.57 -13.80 6.25
N GLU A 159 5.40 -14.19 5.29
CA GLU A 159 6.73 -14.77 5.57
C GLU A 159 7.60 -13.87 6.48
N VAL A 160 7.50 -12.55 6.30
CA VAL A 160 8.34 -11.57 7.03
C VAL A 160 7.94 -11.43 8.49
N VAL A 161 6.65 -11.54 8.81
CA VAL A 161 6.11 -11.26 10.16
C VAL A 161 5.48 -12.49 10.83
N GLY A 162 5.34 -13.61 10.10
CA GLY A 162 4.60 -14.78 10.55
C GLY A 162 3.09 -14.54 10.56
N THR A 163 2.37 -15.31 11.38
CA THR A 163 0.92 -15.13 11.57
C THR A 163 0.68 -13.98 12.55
N ARG A 164 -0.03 -12.96 12.09
CA ARG A 164 -0.39 -11.78 12.87
C ARG A 164 -1.84 -11.39 12.60
N GLU A 165 -2.42 -10.60 13.49
CA GLU A 165 -3.72 -9.98 13.27
C GLU A 165 -3.59 -8.80 12.32
N PHE A 166 -4.48 -8.78 11.33
CA PHE A 166 -4.63 -7.68 10.38
C PHE A 166 -6.07 -7.21 10.35
N ARG A 167 -6.27 -5.90 10.35
CA ARG A 167 -7.56 -5.28 10.11
C ARG A 167 -7.78 -5.13 8.62
N MET A 168 -8.91 -5.65 8.14
CA MET A 168 -9.29 -5.67 6.73
C MET A 168 -10.16 -4.45 6.42
N TYR A 169 -9.82 -3.76 5.35
CA TYR A 169 -10.54 -2.56 4.91
C TYR A 169 -10.94 -2.64 3.46
N GLU A 170 -12.11 -2.09 3.14
CA GLU A 170 -12.66 -2.02 1.79
C GLU A 170 -13.10 -0.60 1.47
N TYR A 171 -12.83 -0.18 0.23
CA TYR A 171 -13.42 1.00 -0.37
C TYR A 171 -14.15 0.59 -1.65
N MET A 172 -15.45 0.84 -1.70
CA MET A 172 -16.26 0.64 -2.92
C MET A 172 -16.17 1.88 -3.80
N ILE A 173 -15.80 1.71 -5.07
CA ILE A 173 -15.59 2.77 -6.07
C ILE A 173 -16.93 3.31 -6.60
#